data_0a57ad5dd348d4fdd8bc3842cad59c3a
#
_entry.id   0a57ad5dd348d4fdd8bc3842cad59c3a
#
_cell.length_a   1.000
_cell.length_b   1.000
_cell.length_c   1.000
_cell.angle_alpha   90.00
_cell.angle_beta   90.00
_cell.angle_gamma   90.00
#
_symmetry.space_group_name_H-M   'P 1'
#
loop_
_entity.id
_entity.type
_entity.pdbx_description
1 polymer ?
#
loop_
_entity_poly.entity_id
_entity_poly.type
_entity_poly.pdbx_seq_one_letter_code
_entity_poly.pdbx_strand_id
1 'polypeptide(L)'
;MENKYLYEKKAVCPVCKREFTYTKVRTSQLKVEERERDFYTKYKDGINPFFYEVIVCPNCGYAALESEFDRITNDKKEKILSLVTAKWVKREFSGERTPQKALETYLLALYCSQIKEDKPIVFAKTCLRIAWIYRILNDKVNEEKYLKYALDSYIKAYSGSDIYEEEILLIYMIAELNRMLGNKEEALKWYNKVINHPDKSRHNLIVNLARDGWQSLKE
;
A
#
# COMPACT_ATOMS: atom_id res chain seq x y z
N MET A 1 -23.95 -16.04 5.54
CA MET A 1 -22.88 -17.04 5.79
C MET A 1 -21.60 -16.26 6.08
N GLU A 2 -20.93 -16.56 7.18
CA GLU A 2 -19.63 -15.94 7.47
C GLU A 2 -18.60 -16.36 6.40
N ASN A 3 -17.83 -15.40 5.92
CA ASN A 3 -16.82 -15.66 4.91
C ASN A 3 -15.65 -16.45 5.55
N LYS A 4 -15.47 -17.72 5.16
CA LYS A 4 -14.48 -18.65 5.75
C LYS A 4 -13.04 -18.14 5.69
N TYR A 5 -12.75 -17.19 4.80
CA TYR A 5 -11.42 -16.60 4.63
C TYR A 5 -11.16 -15.43 5.60
N LEU A 6 -12.20 -14.93 6.26
CA LEU A 6 -12.09 -13.81 7.19
C LEU A 6 -12.05 -14.31 8.65
N TYR A 7 -11.37 -13.55 9.49
CA TYR A 7 -11.37 -13.76 10.94
C TYR A 7 -11.12 -12.47 11.68
N GLU A 8 -11.62 -12.39 12.92
CA GLU A 8 -11.43 -11.21 13.77
C GLU A 8 -10.16 -11.33 14.61
N LYS A 9 -9.45 -10.21 14.73
CA LYS A 9 -8.29 -10.04 15.61
C LYS A 9 -8.53 -8.85 16.54
N LYS A 10 -8.11 -8.99 17.79
CA LYS A 10 -8.16 -7.90 18.78
C LYS A 10 -6.95 -7.01 18.68
N ALA A 11 -7.14 -5.72 18.91
CA ALA A 11 -6.07 -4.74 19.04
C ALA A 11 -6.40 -3.70 20.10
N VAL A 12 -5.37 -3.09 20.67
CA VAL A 12 -5.47 -1.90 21.51
C VAL A 12 -5.00 -0.71 20.70
N CYS A 13 -5.84 0.31 20.56
CA CYS A 13 -5.46 1.49 19.81
C CYS A 13 -4.32 2.25 20.51
N PRO A 14 -3.19 2.53 19.84
CA PRO A 14 -2.08 3.26 20.46
C PRO A 14 -2.42 4.71 20.79
N VAL A 15 -3.46 5.28 20.16
CA VAL A 15 -3.91 6.67 20.35
C VAL A 15 -4.89 6.78 21.51
N CYS A 16 -6.06 6.13 21.42
CA CYS A 16 -7.13 6.27 22.43
C CYS A 16 -7.15 5.17 23.50
N LYS A 17 -6.24 4.19 23.42
CA LYS A 17 -6.08 3.07 24.37
C LYS A 17 -7.28 2.12 24.51
N ARG A 18 -8.31 2.26 23.67
CA ARG A 18 -9.47 1.37 23.71
C ARG A 18 -9.19 0.10 22.93
N GLU A 19 -9.69 -1.01 23.45
CA GLU A 19 -9.73 -2.28 22.71
C GLU A 19 -10.79 -2.25 21.62
N PHE A 20 -10.51 -2.93 20.53
CA PHE A 20 -11.44 -3.13 19.44
C PHE A 20 -11.05 -4.39 18.64
N THR A 21 -11.95 -4.85 17.78
CA THR A 21 -11.66 -5.92 16.82
C THR A 21 -11.53 -5.38 15.42
N TYR A 22 -10.73 -6.04 14.59
CA TYR A 22 -10.59 -5.76 13.17
C TYR A 22 -10.47 -7.06 12.38
N THR A 23 -10.88 -7.03 11.15
CA THR A 23 -10.94 -8.23 10.29
C THR A 23 -9.62 -8.43 9.56
N LYS A 24 -9.19 -9.67 9.48
CA LYS A 24 -8.04 -10.15 8.70
C LYS A 24 -8.43 -11.25 7.72
N VAL A 25 -7.56 -11.52 6.77
CA VAL A 25 -7.72 -12.57 5.76
C VAL A 25 -6.76 -13.71 6.02
N ARG A 26 -7.24 -14.96 5.93
CA ARG A 26 -6.42 -16.19 5.92
C ARG A 26 -5.77 -16.35 4.55
N THR A 27 -4.72 -15.58 4.28
CA THR A 27 -4.07 -15.51 2.96
C THR A 27 -3.52 -16.84 2.48
N SER A 28 -3.10 -17.73 3.39
CA SER A 28 -2.60 -19.07 3.07
C SER A 28 -3.64 -19.99 2.41
N GLN A 29 -4.93 -19.65 2.52
CA GLN A 29 -6.03 -20.42 1.94
C GLN A 29 -6.48 -19.88 0.57
N LEU A 30 -5.95 -18.74 0.16
CA LEU A 30 -6.33 -18.11 -1.11
C LEU A 30 -5.52 -18.68 -2.27
N LYS A 31 -6.17 -18.83 -3.42
CA LYS A 31 -5.52 -19.25 -4.66
C LYS A 31 -5.29 -18.06 -5.56
N VAL A 32 -4.00 -17.79 -5.84
CA VAL A 32 -3.63 -16.75 -6.80
C VAL A 32 -4.13 -17.14 -8.18
N GLU A 33 -4.79 -16.22 -8.86
CA GLU A 33 -5.20 -16.34 -10.25
C GLU A 33 -4.18 -15.69 -11.18
N GLU A 34 -3.82 -14.44 -10.88
CA GLU A 34 -2.89 -13.64 -11.66
C GLU A 34 -2.11 -12.69 -10.73
N ARG A 35 -0.87 -12.41 -11.09
CA ARG A 35 -0.08 -11.34 -10.46
C ARG A 35 0.43 -10.41 -11.55
N GLU A 36 0.03 -9.16 -11.48
CA GLU A 36 0.48 -8.11 -12.37
C GLU A 36 1.93 -7.68 -12.04
N ARG A 37 2.58 -6.95 -12.95
CA ARG A 37 3.98 -6.52 -12.78
C ARG A 37 4.18 -5.58 -11.59
N ASP A 38 3.17 -4.76 -11.25
CA ASP A 38 3.17 -3.88 -10.07
C ASP A 38 2.83 -4.61 -8.76
N PHE A 39 2.79 -5.97 -8.79
CA PHE A 39 2.42 -6.89 -7.73
C PHE A 39 0.95 -6.87 -7.30
N TYR A 40 0.09 -6.17 -8.03
CA TYR A 40 -1.35 -6.37 -7.86
C TYR A 40 -1.68 -7.84 -8.12
N THR A 41 -2.33 -8.46 -7.15
CA THR A 41 -2.64 -9.90 -7.20
C THR A 41 -4.15 -10.10 -7.21
N LYS A 42 -4.64 -10.82 -8.22
CA LYS A 42 -6.02 -11.31 -8.31
C LYS A 42 -6.09 -12.70 -7.71
N TYR A 43 -7.17 -12.95 -6.97
CA TYR A 43 -7.42 -14.23 -6.33
C TYR A 43 -8.71 -14.83 -6.86
N LYS A 44 -8.70 -16.15 -7.11
CA LYS A 44 -9.87 -16.91 -7.61
C LYS A 44 -11.07 -16.83 -6.67
N ASP A 45 -10.80 -16.67 -5.39
CA ASP A 45 -11.80 -16.66 -4.33
C ASP A 45 -12.53 -15.32 -4.20
N GLY A 46 -12.24 -14.33 -5.03
CA GLY A 46 -12.90 -13.01 -5.05
C GLY A 46 -12.56 -12.11 -3.86
N ILE A 47 -11.63 -12.53 -2.99
CA ILE A 47 -11.20 -11.75 -1.83
C ILE A 47 -9.85 -11.10 -2.12
N ASN A 48 -9.77 -9.81 -1.87
CA ASN A 48 -8.53 -9.05 -1.98
C ASN A 48 -7.92 -8.80 -0.60
N PRO A 49 -6.85 -9.51 -0.20
CA PRO A 49 -6.22 -9.35 1.11
C PRO A 49 -5.80 -7.91 1.40
N PHE A 50 -5.35 -7.18 0.39
CA PHE A 50 -4.94 -5.80 0.57
C PHE A 50 -6.08 -4.87 1.00
N PHE A 51 -7.36 -5.23 0.82
CA PHE A 51 -8.46 -4.46 1.40
C PHE A 51 -8.41 -4.41 2.93
N TYR A 52 -7.68 -5.34 3.56
CA TYR A 52 -7.61 -5.53 5.02
C TYR A 52 -6.24 -5.16 5.61
N GLU A 53 -5.31 -4.60 4.82
CA GLU A 53 -4.00 -4.18 5.32
C GLU A 53 -4.05 -2.94 6.22
N VAL A 54 -5.13 -2.14 6.13
CA VAL A 54 -5.34 -0.96 6.97
C VAL A 54 -6.18 -1.32 8.20
N ILE A 55 -5.66 -0.98 9.38
CA ILE A 55 -6.39 -1.00 10.64
C ILE A 55 -6.97 0.40 10.89
N VAL A 56 -8.26 0.46 11.20
CA VAL A 56 -8.95 1.69 11.59
C VAL A 56 -9.53 1.49 12.98
N CYS A 57 -9.18 2.35 13.92
CA CYS A 57 -9.81 2.36 15.24
C CYS A 57 -11.23 2.95 15.13
N PRO A 58 -12.31 2.19 15.43
CA PRO A 58 -13.68 2.68 15.30
C PRO A 58 -13.99 3.78 16.32
N ASN A 59 -13.22 3.87 17.41
CA ASN A 59 -13.47 4.80 18.51
C ASN A 59 -12.88 6.21 18.28
N CYS A 60 -11.71 6.30 17.60
CA CYS A 60 -11.03 7.59 17.44
C CYS A 60 -10.66 7.94 16.00
N GLY A 61 -10.89 7.03 15.05
CA GLY A 61 -10.60 7.27 13.63
C GLY A 61 -9.12 7.15 13.24
N TYR A 62 -8.22 6.85 14.18
CA TYR A 62 -6.83 6.59 13.84
C TYR A 62 -6.73 5.39 12.90
N ALA A 63 -6.05 5.58 11.77
CA ALA A 63 -5.89 4.57 10.75
C ALA A 63 -4.42 4.49 10.29
N ALA A 64 -3.93 3.28 10.06
CA ALA A 64 -2.61 3.04 9.51
C ALA A 64 -2.54 1.65 8.86
N LEU A 65 -1.54 1.42 8.00
CA LEU A 65 -1.15 0.08 7.60
C LEU A 65 -0.84 -0.75 8.85
N GLU A 66 -1.18 -2.02 8.86
CA GLU A 66 -0.97 -2.90 10.03
C GLU A 66 0.50 -2.86 10.53
N SER A 67 1.47 -2.85 9.61
CA SER A 67 2.90 -2.75 9.93
C SER A 67 3.29 -1.43 10.63
N GLU A 68 2.49 -0.39 10.47
CA GLU A 68 2.75 0.96 10.98
C GLU A 68 1.80 1.37 12.12
N PHE A 69 0.82 0.51 12.45
CA PHE A 69 -0.25 0.88 13.37
C PHE A 69 0.25 1.24 14.78
N ASP A 70 1.23 0.49 15.28
CA ASP A 70 1.81 0.73 16.62
C ASP A 70 2.97 1.74 16.60
N ARG A 71 3.42 2.18 15.41
CA ARG A 71 4.54 3.10 15.24
C ARG A 71 4.07 4.56 15.28
N ILE A 72 3.79 5.06 16.46
CA ILE A 72 3.35 6.45 16.67
C ILE A 72 3.93 7.03 17.96
N THR A 73 4.58 8.20 17.86
CA THR A 73 5.14 8.95 18.98
C THR A 73 4.06 9.74 19.73
N ASN A 74 4.34 10.18 20.94
CA ASN A 74 3.32 10.84 21.77
C ASN A 74 2.86 12.18 21.19
N ASP A 75 3.76 12.98 20.63
CA ASP A 75 3.44 14.23 19.94
C ASP A 75 2.49 14.01 18.74
N LYS A 76 2.71 12.93 17.97
CA LYS A 76 1.83 12.57 16.86
C LYS A 76 0.47 12.06 17.31
N LYS A 77 0.39 11.37 18.48
CA LYS A 77 -0.90 10.99 19.08
C LYS A 77 -1.76 12.21 19.40
N GLU A 78 -1.15 13.25 19.97
CA GLU A 78 -1.85 14.50 20.28
C GLU A 78 -2.38 15.17 19.01
N LYS A 79 -1.58 15.20 17.93
CA LYS A 79 -2.02 15.70 16.62
C LYS A 79 -3.19 14.87 16.07
N ILE A 80 -3.15 13.54 16.15
CA ILE A 80 -4.27 12.68 15.74
C ILE A 80 -5.52 12.96 16.57
N LEU A 81 -5.39 13.10 17.91
CA LEU A 81 -6.52 13.42 18.77
C LEU A 81 -7.18 14.74 18.38
N SER A 82 -6.40 15.77 18.11
CA SER A 82 -6.91 17.11 17.74
C SER A 82 -7.46 17.20 16.32
N LEU A 83 -6.82 16.57 15.34
CA LEU A 83 -7.14 16.75 13.91
C LEU A 83 -8.11 15.68 13.37
N VAL A 84 -8.05 14.47 13.92
CA VAL A 84 -8.88 13.34 13.48
C VAL A 84 -9.99 13.05 14.50
N THR A 85 -9.61 12.76 15.74
CA THR A 85 -10.58 12.29 16.75
C THR A 85 -11.62 13.34 17.10
N ALA A 86 -11.25 14.61 17.16
CA ALA A 86 -12.17 15.70 17.48
C ALA A 86 -13.36 15.80 16.47
N LYS A 87 -13.19 15.31 15.24
CA LYS A 87 -14.19 15.32 14.17
C LYS A 87 -14.74 13.93 13.86
N TRP A 88 -14.27 12.90 14.60
CA TRP A 88 -14.61 11.53 14.31
C TRP A 88 -16.00 11.15 14.76
N VAL A 89 -16.78 10.65 13.80
CA VAL A 89 -18.03 9.96 14.09
C VAL A 89 -17.75 8.46 14.09
N LYS A 90 -18.11 7.77 15.17
CA LYS A 90 -17.86 6.33 15.34
C LYS A 90 -18.43 5.54 14.15
N ARG A 91 -17.58 4.74 13.51
CA ARG A 91 -17.93 3.89 12.36
C ARG A 91 -17.21 2.56 12.46
N GLU A 92 -17.84 1.51 11.89
CA GLU A 92 -17.28 0.17 11.85
C GLU A 92 -16.63 -0.13 10.51
N PHE A 93 -15.42 -0.68 10.58
CA PHE A 93 -14.64 -1.13 9.43
C PHE A 93 -14.30 -2.63 9.51
N SER A 94 -14.83 -3.33 10.51
CA SER A 94 -14.77 -4.80 10.60
C SER A 94 -15.74 -5.45 9.63
N GLY A 95 -15.62 -6.78 9.47
CA GLY A 95 -16.39 -7.56 8.52
C GLY A 95 -15.90 -7.41 7.07
N GLU A 96 -16.74 -7.83 6.14
CA GLU A 96 -16.40 -7.82 4.71
C GLU A 96 -16.28 -6.40 4.16
N ARG A 97 -15.21 -6.17 3.40
CA ARG A 97 -14.93 -4.85 2.79
C ARG A 97 -15.19 -4.87 1.28
N THR A 98 -16.08 -4.01 0.85
CA THR A 98 -16.20 -3.64 -0.58
C THR A 98 -14.99 -2.79 -1.01
N PRO A 99 -14.73 -2.65 -2.32
CA PRO A 99 -13.69 -1.72 -2.81
C PRO A 99 -13.85 -0.31 -2.25
N GLN A 100 -15.09 0.21 -2.16
CA GLN A 100 -15.38 1.54 -1.62
C GLN A 100 -15.02 1.64 -0.13
N LYS A 101 -15.40 0.63 0.67
CA LYS A 101 -15.05 0.59 2.10
C LYS A 101 -13.54 0.47 2.31
N ALA A 102 -12.85 -0.32 1.48
CA ALA A 102 -11.39 -0.40 1.49
C ALA A 102 -10.75 0.93 1.14
N LEU A 103 -11.22 1.61 0.07
CA LEU A 103 -10.76 2.94 -0.33
C LEU A 103 -10.85 3.94 0.84
N GLU A 104 -11.99 3.95 1.53
CA GLU A 104 -12.19 4.83 2.70
C GLU A 104 -11.14 4.58 3.78
N THR A 105 -10.83 3.31 4.10
CA THR A 105 -9.79 2.99 5.09
C THR A 105 -8.41 3.47 4.68
N TYR A 106 -8.06 3.34 3.39
CA TYR A 106 -6.77 3.79 2.88
C TYR A 106 -6.65 5.32 2.84
N LEU A 107 -7.72 6.04 2.49
CA LEU A 107 -7.73 7.50 2.53
C LEU A 107 -7.58 8.03 3.96
N LEU A 108 -8.22 7.38 4.94
CA LEU A 108 -8.01 7.67 6.36
C LEU A 108 -6.56 7.40 6.79
N ALA A 109 -5.99 6.26 6.38
CA ALA A 109 -4.61 5.92 6.69
C ALA A 109 -3.63 6.92 6.05
N LEU A 110 -3.87 7.35 4.81
CA LEU A 110 -3.06 8.36 4.13
C LEU A 110 -3.10 9.70 4.88
N TYR A 111 -4.29 10.13 5.31
CA TYR A 111 -4.45 11.35 6.10
C TYR A 111 -3.73 11.27 7.46
N CYS A 112 -3.90 10.16 8.18
CA CYS A 112 -3.17 9.93 9.44
C CYS A 112 -1.64 9.88 9.22
N SER A 113 -1.20 9.27 8.11
CA SER A 113 0.21 9.19 7.73
C SER A 113 0.82 10.58 7.49
N GLN A 114 0.06 11.51 6.85
CA GLN A 114 0.47 12.90 6.70
C GLN A 114 0.66 13.61 8.05
N ILE A 115 -0.29 13.42 8.99
CA ILE A 115 -0.20 14.01 10.34
C ILE A 115 1.00 13.42 11.11
N LYS A 116 1.25 12.13 10.95
CA LYS A 116 2.38 11.41 11.55
C LYS A 116 3.73 11.79 10.92
N GLU A 117 3.72 12.36 9.72
CA GLU A 117 4.92 12.59 8.93
C GLU A 117 5.69 11.28 8.70
N ASP A 118 4.96 10.24 8.28
CA ASP A 118 5.54 8.92 8.04
C ASP A 118 6.62 8.96 6.95
N LYS A 119 7.46 7.92 6.92
CA LYS A 119 8.51 7.79 5.89
C LYS A 119 7.91 7.74 4.48
N PRO A 120 8.62 8.25 3.46
CA PRO A 120 8.14 8.26 2.08
C PRO A 120 7.70 6.89 1.57
N ILE A 121 8.35 5.80 2.01
CA ILE A 121 7.98 4.44 1.61
C ILE A 121 6.58 4.02 2.09
N VAL A 122 6.12 4.54 3.24
CA VAL A 122 4.77 4.28 3.75
C VAL A 122 3.73 4.96 2.86
N PHE A 123 3.98 6.22 2.46
CA PHE A 123 3.15 6.94 1.50
C PHE A 123 3.10 6.23 0.16
N ALA A 124 4.25 5.79 -0.36
CA ALA A 124 4.36 5.09 -1.63
C ALA A 124 3.48 3.83 -1.65
N LYS A 125 3.62 2.98 -0.63
CA LYS A 125 2.82 1.76 -0.47
C LYS A 125 1.33 2.07 -0.35
N THR A 126 0.96 3.06 0.46
CA THR A 126 -0.45 3.46 0.65
C THR A 126 -1.07 3.99 -0.64
N CYS A 127 -0.38 4.90 -1.34
CA CYS A 127 -0.86 5.44 -2.61
C CYS A 127 -0.99 4.36 -3.71
N LEU A 128 -0.05 3.42 -3.78
CA LEU A 128 -0.13 2.29 -4.71
C LEU A 128 -1.37 1.43 -4.45
N ARG A 129 -1.70 1.12 -3.19
CA ARG A 129 -2.91 0.38 -2.84
C ARG A 129 -4.18 1.15 -3.21
N ILE A 130 -4.19 2.47 -3.01
CA ILE A 130 -5.31 3.32 -3.43
C ILE A 130 -5.47 3.28 -4.96
N ALA A 131 -4.36 3.34 -5.72
CA ALA A 131 -4.40 3.21 -7.18
C ALA A 131 -5.01 1.86 -7.61
N TRP A 132 -4.63 0.75 -6.98
CA TRP A 132 -5.23 -0.56 -7.26
C TRP A 132 -6.73 -0.61 -6.99
N ILE A 133 -7.20 0.06 -5.93
CA ILE A 133 -8.64 0.13 -5.64
C ILE A 133 -9.35 0.93 -6.74
N TYR A 134 -8.80 2.05 -7.18
CA TYR A 134 -9.37 2.82 -8.29
C TYR A 134 -9.37 2.04 -9.60
N ARG A 135 -8.34 1.18 -9.86
CA ARG A 135 -8.33 0.22 -10.97
C ARG A 135 -9.53 -0.73 -10.90
N ILE A 136 -9.81 -1.30 -9.73
CA ILE A 136 -10.98 -2.17 -9.51
C ILE A 136 -12.30 -1.41 -9.73
N LEU A 137 -12.35 -0.14 -9.33
CA LEU A 137 -13.51 0.73 -9.51
C LEU A 137 -13.65 1.29 -10.94
N ASN A 138 -12.71 0.98 -11.84
CA ASN A 138 -12.62 1.52 -13.21
C ASN A 138 -12.51 3.06 -13.27
N ASP A 139 -12.00 3.69 -12.23
CA ASP A 139 -11.71 5.13 -12.17
C ASP A 139 -10.26 5.41 -12.57
N LYS A 140 -10.01 5.48 -13.88
CA LYS A 140 -8.68 5.68 -14.43
C LYS A 140 -8.04 7.02 -14.07
N VAL A 141 -8.85 8.06 -13.89
CA VAL A 141 -8.36 9.39 -13.53
C VAL A 141 -7.74 9.39 -12.13
N ASN A 142 -8.44 8.81 -11.18
CA ASN A 142 -7.91 8.68 -9.82
C ASN A 142 -6.83 7.60 -9.73
N GLU A 143 -6.92 6.50 -10.48
CA GLU A 143 -5.82 5.52 -10.57
C GLU A 143 -4.52 6.21 -10.97
N GLU A 144 -4.50 6.93 -12.10
CA GLU A 144 -3.31 7.64 -12.58
C GLU A 144 -2.78 8.67 -11.58
N LYS A 145 -3.69 9.43 -10.94
CA LYS A 145 -3.33 10.39 -9.89
C LYS A 145 -2.57 9.73 -8.74
N TYR A 146 -3.08 8.60 -8.24
CA TYR A 146 -2.45 7.92 -7.09
C TYR A 146 -1.21 7.13 -7.50
N LEU A 147 -1.09 6.66 -8.75
CA LEU A 147 0.17 6.14 -9.30
C LEU A 147 1.25 7.21 -9.33
N LYS A 148 0.93 8.45 -9.70
CA LYS A 148 1.88 9.60 -9.65
C LYS A 148 2.34 9.86 -8.22
N TYR A 149 1.41 9.91 -7.25
CA TYR A 149 1.78 10.09 -5.84
C TYR A 149 2.63 8.94 -5.29
N ALA A 150 2.35 7.71 -5.70
CA ALA A 150 3.17 6.56 -5.35
C ALA A 150 4.58 6.69 -5.94
N LEU A 151 4.70 7.02 -7.23
CA LEU A 151 5.99 7.23 -7.91
C LEU A 151 6.83 8.31 -7.22
N ASP A 152 6.25 9.49 -6.97
CA ASP A 152 6.95 10.58 -6.28
C ASP A 152 7.45 10.15 -4.89
N SER A 153 6.64 9.38 -4.19
CA SER A 153 6.99 8.91 -2.85
C SER A 153 8.06 7.81 -2.89
N TYR A 154 8.05 6.91 -3.89
CA TYR A 154 9.12 5.93 -4.11
C TYR A 154 10.45 6.62 -4.48
N ILE A 155 10.43 7.64 -5.33
CA ILE A 155 11.62 8.42 -5.69
C ILE A 155 12.18 9.13 -4.44
N LYS A 156 11.33 9.74 -3.61
CA LYS A 156 11.74 10.35 -2.35
C LYS A 156 12.36 9.32 -1.39
N ALA A 157 11.77 8.12 -1.32
CA ALA A 157 12.32 7.04 -0.51
C ALA A 157 13.72 6.62 -1.01
N TYR A 158 13.90 6.48 -2.33
CA TYR A 158 15.17 6.11 -2.94
C TYR A 158 16.25 7.20 -2.75
N SER A 159 15.86 8.49 -2.82
CA SER A 159 16.78 9.62 -2.68
C SER A 159 17.08 9.98 -1.21
N GLY A 160 16.38 9.37 -0.26
CA GLY A 160 16.57 9.59 1.16
C GLY A 160 17.78 8.85 1.71
N SER A 161 18.08 9.11 3.00
CA SER A 161 19.19 8.46 3.72
C SER A 161 18.80 7.10 4.33
N ASP A 162 17.55 6.68 4.20
CA ASP A 162 17.09 5.39 4.74
C ASP A 162 17.67 4.24 3.91
N ILE A 163 18.27 3.27 4.59
CA ILE A 163 18.70 2.01 3.96
C ILE A 163 17.50 1.06 3.92
N TYR A 164 17.14 0.60 2.74
CA TYR A 164 16.09 -0.39 2.55
C TYR A 164 16.71 -1.76 2.30
N GLU A 165 16.27 -2.77 3.04
CA GLU A 165 16.72 -4.16 2.86
C GLU A 165 16.47 -4.69 1.43
N GLU A 166 15.44 -4.16 0.77
CA GLU A 166 15.04 -4.52 -0.59
C GLU A 166 15.12 -3.32 -1.54
N GLU A 167 16.28 -2.64 -1.60
CA GLU A 167 16.50 -1.49 -2.47
C GLU A 167 16.16 -1.81 -3.93
N ILE A 168 16.54 -3.00 -4.41
CA ILE A 168 16.25 -3.46 -5.78
C ILE A 168 14.76 -3.49 -6.09
N LEU A 169 13.92 -3.87 -5.11
CA LEU A 169 12.46 -3.85 -5.26
C LEU A 169 11.94 -2.40 -5.38
N LEU A 170 12.50 -1.49 -4.60
CA LEU A 170 12.15 -0.07 -4.65
C LEU A 170 12.49 0.53 -6.03
N ILE A 171 13.69 0.26 -6.54
CA ILE A 171 14.14 0.67 -7.89
C ILE A 171 13.20 0.10 -8.96
N TYR A 172 12.84 -1.18 -8.83
CA TYR A 172 11.91 -1.84 -9.74
C TYR A 172 10.53 -1.16 -9.73
N MET A 173 9.99 -0.83 -8.55
CA MET A 173 8.69 -0.15 -8.47
C MET A 173 8.71 1.23 -9.12
N ILE A 174 9.81 1.97 -9.01
CA ILE A 174 9.97 3.26 -9.73
C ILE A 174 9.94 3.01 -11.26
N ALA A 175 10.63 1.97 -11.75
CA ALA A 175 10.63 1.63 -13.16
C ALA A 175 9.23 1.27 -13.66
N GLU A 176 8.54 0.39 -12.95
CA GLU A 176 7.22 -0.11 -13.32
C GLU A 176 6.16 1.00 -13.29
N LEU A 177 6.17 1.87 -12.28
CA LEU A 177 5.26 3.00 -12.21
C LEU A 177 5.51 4.02 -13.33
N ASN A 178 6.76 4.27 -13.71
CA ASN A 178 7.07 5.09 -14.88
C ASN A 178 6.53 4.45 -16.17
N ARG A 179 6.67 3.13 -16.35
CA ARG A 179 6.10 2.40 -17.48
C ARG A 179 4.57 2.57 -17.53
N MET A 180 3.89 2.38 -16.42
CA MET A 180 2.43 2.50 -16.32
C MET A 180 1.93 3.91 -16.61
N LEU A 181 2.71 4.92 -16.27
CA LEU A 181 2.40 6.34 -16.52
C LEU A 181 2.85 6.82 -17.91
N GLY A 182 3.40 5.93 -18.75
CA GLY A 182 3.84 6.28 -20.10
C GLY A 182 5.19 7.01 -20.18
N ASN A 183 5.93 7.14 -19.08
CA ASN A 183 7.25 7.76 -19.02
C ASN A 183 8.34 6.78 -19.52
N LYS A 184 8.29 6.46 -20.81
CA LYS A 184 9.10 5.39 -21.45
C LYS A 184 10.60 5.52 -21.15
N GLU A 185 11.17 6.70 -21.32
CA GLU A 185 12.61 6.92 -21.14
C GLU A 185 13.04 6.70 -19.68
N GLU A 186 12.27 7.23 -18.73
CA GLU A 186 12.57 7.05 -17.31
C GLU A 186 12.40 5.58 -16.91
N ALA A 187 11.35 4.91 -17.37
CA ALA A 187 11.16 3.49 -17.11
C ALA A 187 12.37 2.66 -17.57
N LEU A 188 12.87 2.90 -18.79
CA LEU A 188 14.06 2.22 -19.32
C LEU A 188 15.31 2.46 -18.47
N LYS A 189 15.53 3.70 -17.99
CA LYS A 189 16.66 4.03 -17.10
C LYS A 189 16.57 3.25 -15.78
N TRP A 190 15.41 3.24 -15.17
CA TRP A 190 15.21 2.57 -13.88
C TRP A 190 15.24 1.04 -14.01
N TYR A 191 14.69 0.44 -15.06
CA TYR A 191 14.86 -0.99 -15.34
C TYR A 191 16.33 -1.37 -15.51
N ASN A 192 17.12 -0.55 -16.22
CA ASN A 192 18.55 -0.79 -16.35
C ASN A 192 19.28 -0.78 -15.00
N LYS A 193 18.88 0.07 -14.04
CA LYS A 193 19.41 0.05 -12.67
C LYS A 193 19.13 -1.29 -11.97
N VAL A 194 17.90 -1.84 -12.13
CA VAL A 194 17.55 -3.17 -11.59
C VAL A 194 18.43 -4.27 -12.20
N ILE A 195 18.52 -4.30 -13.54
CA ILE A 195 19.23 -5.35 -14.30
C ILE A 195 20.73 -5.37 -13.95
N ASN A 196 21.29 -4.22 -13.62
CA ASN A 196 22.71 -4.05 -13.29
C ASN A 196 22.96 -3.91 -11.77
N HIS A 197 21.95 -4.12 -10.94
CA HIS A 197 22.09 -3.98 -9.49
C HIS A 197 23.11 -4.97 -8.92
N PRO A 198 23.97 -4.58 -7.95
CA PRO A 198 24.96 -5.48 -7.33
C PRO A 198 24.33 -6.76 -6.78
N ASP A 199 23.18 -6.66 -6.11
CA ASP A 199 22.49 -7.79 -5.48
C ASP A 199 21.52 -8.54 -6.41
N LYS A 200 21.58 -8.33 -7.72
CA LYS A 200 20.67 -8.94 -8.72
C LYS A 200 20.59 -10.47 -8.62
N SER A 201 21.67 -11.13 -8.23
CA SER A 201 21.70 -12.60 -8.10
C SER A 201 20.81 -13.14 -6.99
N ARG A 202 20.48 -12.32 -5.98
CA ARG A 202 19.57 -12.68 -4.88
C ARG A 202 18.10 -12.40 -5.23
N HIS A 203 17.83 -11.66 -6.31
CA HIS A 203 16.50 -11.15 -6.65
C HIS A 203 16.07 -11.52 -8.09
N ASN A 204 16.29 -12.78 -8.49
CA ASN A 204 16.06 -13.26 -9.85
C ASN A 204 14.67 -12.91 -10.41
N LEU A 205 13.62 -13.04 -9.58
CA LEU A 205 12.25 -12.68 -10.00
C LEU A 205 12.15 -11.22 -10.42
N ILE A 206 12.66 -10.32 -9.60
CA ILE A 206 12.60 -8.85 -9.85
C ILE A 206 13.41 -8.49 -11.10
N VAL A 207 14.59 -9.10 -11.25
CA VAL A 207 15.44 -8.88 -12.42
C VAL A 207 14.78 -9.37 -13.72
N ASN A 208 14.11 -10.52 -13.69
CA ASN A 208 13.38 -11.02 -14.86
C ASN A 208 12.20 -10.11 -15.22
N LEU A 209 11.39 -9.70 -14.24
CA LEU A 209 10.32 -8.74 -14.48
C LEU A 209 10.83 -7.40 -15.04
N ALA A 210 12.01 -6.96 -14.59
CA ALA A 210 12.63 -5.75 -15.12
C ALA A 210 13.11 -5.92 -16.58
N ARG A 211 13.66 -7.08 -16.93
CA ARG A 211 14.04 -7.39 -18.32
C ARG A 211 12.83 -7.43 -19.23
N ASP A 212 11.77 -8.11 -18.83
CA ASP A 212 10.51 -8.20 -19.57
C ASP A 212 9.87 -6.80 -19.75
N GLY A 213 9.88 -5.98 -18.69
CA GLY A 213 9.40 -4.60 -18.75
C GLY A 213 10.22 -3.73 -19.71
N TRP A 214 11.54 -3.84 -19.63
CA TRP A 214 12.47 -3.12 -20.50
C TRP A 214 12.31 -3.52 -21.97
N GLN A 215 12.17 -4.81 -22.26
CA GLN A 215 12.00 -5.33 -23.61
C GLN A 215 10.67 -4.87 -24.20
N SER A 216 9.56 -4.97 -23.46
CA SER A 216 8.23 -4.54 -23.90
C SER A 216 8.12 -3.05 -24.24
N LEU A 217 9.06 -2.23 -23.79
CA LEU A 217 9.11 -0.80 -24.14
C LEU A 217 9.93 -0.52 -25.40
N LYS A 218 10.66 -1.50 -25.93
CA LYS A 218 11.48 -1.34 -27.16
C LYS A 218 10.76 -1.83 -28.42
N GLU A 219 9.76 -2.67 -28.24
CA GLU A 219 8.84 -3.10 -29.29
C GLU A 219 7.82 -1.99 -29.61
#